data_cc7a91916d982547d9a918c936129122
#
_entry.id   cc7a91916d982547d9a918c936129122
#
_cell.length_a   1.000
_cell.length_b   1.000
_cell.length_c   1.000
_cell.angle_alpha   90.00
_cell.angle_beta   90.00
_cell.angle_gamma   90.00
#
_symmetry.space_group_name_H-M   'P 1'
#
loop_
_entity.id
_entity.type
_entity.pdbx_description
1 polymer ?
#
loop_
_entity_poly.entity_id
_entity_poly.type
_entity_poly.pdbx_seq_one_letter_code
_entity_poly.pdbx_strand_id
1 'polypeptide(L)'
;MVDTPELKPNNIGTLDDPVNIAVMDTDAFLYRHNAGQVTSSLIKEPSTNDFHPNGLYSEEIFGMFGSPDRMLKFGYIDLNTTIFSPPLFKLIVQLGAIYKGIMSGAEYAVFDPVKKDFIRVVGDPLDTPGADTGFSFFLHHFPELQFEKRSAATRDERIEVIEQYKSRALMTRYVVEPAGLRDIANDSSGRLIQDDINKLYTSLLLFTRSIPKGSNSILYDSARWNIQCKAQEIYEYIENFLDGKRGFIQGSFARRNVAMGTRNVITASTFMAASPEDPQLQKSDDVVVGVYQTIKALQPYTKYAWEQLFVAPIFKKEYTTNVALSDPKTGKLVYTSITPGERDRWTSSDGVDKLINSFRNTDLRKKPVYIRDEGGKDYALMFVYDEGDTIALCRSIDDLERRWPRPIDKAKLRPITYIEVFYIIAEVISLGKHGMVTRYPVIEQGSSYVAKLHVVSTTPGRMVELVDLLAPDYPPSIMRNYPVIGASYMDAMMVHPSKLAALGGDHDGDKCSLEVLMTQEANDECAAYLDSPRSVINTDLRFITGGSNYLIDLMISVLSAR
;
A
#
# COMPACT_ATOMS: atom_id res chain seq x y z
N MET A 1 28.75 4.38 -27.23
CA MET A 1 28.28 3.70 -26.01
C MET A 1 29.07 4.31 -24.87
N VAL A 2 28.46 5.17 -24.09
CA VAL A 2 29.08 5.77 -22.90
C VAL A 2 28.75 4.79 -21.78
N ASP A 3 29.79 4.16 -21.20
CA ASP A 3 29.68 3.31 -20.03
C ASP A 3 29.02 4.12 -18.90
N THR A 4 27.77 3.80 -18.61
CA THR A 4 27.17 4.20 -17.35
C THR A 4 27.91 3.46 -16.22
N PRO A 5 28.51 4.16 -15.26
CA PRO A 5 29.13 3.47 -14.12
C PRO A 5 28.04 2.71 -13.38
N GLU A 6 28.13 1.39 -13.39
CA GLU A 6 27.35 0.54 -12.49
C GLU A 6 27.47 1.09 -11.08
N LEU A 7 26.37 1.57 -10.54
CA LEU A 7 26.22 1.79 -9.11
C LEU A 7 26.36 0.41 -8.45
N LYS A 8 27.60 0.05 -8.09
CA LYS A 8 27.78 -1.05 -7.14
C LYS A 8 26.97 -0.64 -5.92
N PRO A 9 25.98 -1.42 -5.48
CA PRO A 9 25.37 -1.20 -4.19
C PRO A 9 26.54 -1.25 -3.20
N ASN A 10 26.88 -0.11 -2.61
CA ASN A 10 27.73 -0.10 -1.41
C ASN A 10 27.01 -1.05 -0.46
N ASN A 11 27.71 -2.08 -0.03
CA ASN A 11 27.26 -3.12 0.86
C ASN A 11 26.10 -2.61 1.72
N ILE A 12 24.89 -2.98 1.33
CA ILE A 12 23.79 -3.01 2.29
C ILE A 12 24.32 -4.06 3.26
N GLY A 13 24.69 -3.62 4.46
CA GLY A 13 25.17 -4.51 5.50
C GLY A 13 24.25 -5.71 5.59
N THR A 14 24.78 -6.83 5.96
CA THR A 14 23.96 -8.00 6.30
C THR A 14 22.88 -7.56 7.29
N LEU A 15 21.75 -8.21 7.33
CA LEU A 15 20.60 -7.90 8.23
C LEU A 15 20.99 -7.77 9.72
N ASP A 16 22.20 -8.16 10.07
CA ASP A 16 22.79 -8.08 11.41
C ASP A 16 23.54 -6.76 11.68
N ASP A 17 23.80 -5.95 10.65
CA ASP A 17 24.41 -4.64 10.86
C ASP A 17 23.31 -3.60 11.14
N PRO A 18 23.38 -2.86 12.26
CA PRO A 18 22.46 -1.77 12.54
C PRO A 18 22.51 -0.78 11.37
N VAL A 19 21.35 -0.29 10.91
CA VAL A 19 21.24 0.68 9.82
C VAL A 19 22.05 1.93 10.22
N ASN A 20 23.25 2.04 9.71
CA ASN A 20 24.11 3.18 9.94
C ASN A 20 23.59 4.36 9.12
N ILE A 21 23.31 5.48 9.79
CA ILE A 21 22.98 6.74 9.13
C ILE A 21 24.23 7.20 8.41
N ALA A 22 24.25 7.06 7.09
CA ALA A 22 25.34 7.59 6.29
C ALA A 22 25.24 9.13 6.25
N VAL A 23 26.12 9.81 6.96
CA VAL A 23 26.27 11.26 6.83
C VAL A 23 27.01 11.53 5.53
N MET A 24 26.27 11.97 4.51
CA MET A 24 26.85 12.28 3.21
C MET A 24 27.44 13.70 3.22
N ASP A 25 28.65 13.83 2.68
CA ASP A 25 29.25 15.13 2.40
C ASP A 25 28.38 15.88 1.37
N THR A 26 27.97 17.09 1.74
CA THR A 26 27.06 17.92 0.91
C THR A 26 27.68 18.24 -0.46
N ASP A 27 28.97 18.50 -0.54
CA ASP A 27 29.64 18.83 -1.81
C ASP A 27 29.73 17.59 -2.71
N ALA A 28 30.01 16.43 -2.16
CA ALA A 28 29.99 15.16 -2.91
C ALA A 28 28.59 14.81 -3.41
N PHE A 29 27.57 15.07 -2.60
CA PHE A 29 26.18 14.89 -2.98
C PHE A 29 25.79 15.78 -4.16
N LEU A 30 26.02 17.08 -4.04
CA LEU A 30 25.70 18.07 -5.09
C LEU A 30 26.46 17.80 -6.38
N TYR A 31 27.74 17.42 -6.28
CA TYR A 31 28.53 17.04 -7.45
C TYR A 31 27.93 15.86 -8.19
N ARG A 32 27.54 14.82 -7.49
CA ARG A 32 26.92 13.61 -8.09
C ARG A 32 25.58 13.92 -8.76
N HIS A 33 24.72 14.70 -8.10
CA HIS A 33 23.38 14.97 -8.60
C HIS A 33 23.33 16.00 -9.73
N ASN A 34 24.19 16.99 -9.70
CA ASN A 34 24.23 18.05 -10.72
C ASN A 34 25.26 17.81 -11.83
N ALA A 35 25.78 16.59 -11.96
CA ALA A 35 26.80 16.22 -12.98
C ALA A 35 27.99 17.22 -13.03
N GLY A 36 28.45 17.68 -11.88
CA GLY A 36 29.54 18.63 -11.75
C GLY A 36 29.17 20.13 -11.88
N GLN A 37 27.88 20.44 -12.09
CA GLN A 37 27.41 21.84 -12.20
C GLN A 37 27.01 22.44 -10.85
N VAL A 38 27.88 22.38 -9.86
CA VAL A 38 27.57 22.86 -8.49
C VAL A 38 27.30 24.36 -8.44
N THR A 39 27.89 25.15 -9.33
CA THR A 39 27.79 26.62 -9.35
C THR A 39 26.42 27.17 -9.74
N SER A 40 25.65 26.41 -10.49
CA SER A 40 24.29 26.80 -10.92
C SER A 40 23.22 26.59 -9.87
N SER A 41 23.54 25.93 -8.77
CA SER A 41 22.56 25.45 -7.77
C SER A 41 22.51 26.31 -6.50
N LEU A 42 23.23 27.45 -6.46
CA LEU A 42 23.28 28.32 -5.28
C LEU A 42 22.03 29.17 -5.16
N ILE A 43 21.30 29.02 -4.06
CA ILE A 43 20.14 29.83 -3.70
C ILE A 43 20.58 30.99 -2.81
N LYS A 44 20.18 32.21 -3.20
CA LYS A 44 20.52 33.46 -2.48
C LYS A 44 19.31 34.30 -2.11
N GLU A 45 18.21 34.17 -2.86
CA GLU A 45 17.03 34.99 -2.67
C GLU A 45 15.98 34.28 -1.82
N PRO A 46 15.59 34.86 -0.68
CA PRO A 46 14.60 34.27 0.21
C PRO A 46 13.15 34.45 -0.26
N SER A 47 12.89 35.20 -1.34
CA SER A 47 11.54 35.42 -1.84
C SER A 47 10.90 34.09 -2.27
N THR A 48 9.64 33.88 -1.86
CA THR A 48 8.81 32.75 -2.25
C THR A 48 7.67 33.17 -3.16
N ASN A 49 7.59 34.43 -3.56
CA ASN A 49 6.46 34.99 -4.30
C ASN A 49 6.67 34.99 -5.82
N ASP A 50 7.90 34.75 -6.26
CA ASP A 50 8.29 34.78 -7.67
C ASP A 50 9.30 33.70 -8.03
N PHE A 51 9.55 33.53 -9.33
CA PHE A 51 10.54 32.61 -9.89
C PHE A 51 11.91 33.30 -10.05
N HIS A 52 12.35 34.06 -9.04
CA HIS A 52 13.62 34.72 -9.08
C HIS A 52 14.78 33.78 -9.44
N PRO A 53 15.72 34.14 -10.35
CA PRO A 53 16.77 33.21 -10.85
C PRO A 53 17.64 32.55 -9.77
N ASN A 54 17.77 33.19 -8.60
CA ASN A 54 18.51 32.66 -7.46
C ASN A 54 17.58 32.35 -6.26
N GLY A 55 16.28 32.20 -6.50
CA GLY A 55 15.25 31.96 -5.47
C GLY A 55 14.94 30.48 -5.28
N LEU A 56 14.07 30.21 -4.28
CA LEU A 56 13.64 28.87 -3.93
C LEU A 56 12.82 28.18 -5.03
N TYR A 57 12.22 28.93 -5.96
CA TYR A 57 11.45 28.41 -7.09
C TYR A 57 12.12 28.65 -8.46
N SER A 58 13.40 29.02 -8.48
CA SER A 58 14.16 29.32 -9.68
C SER A 58 14.04 28.25 -10.75
N GLU A 59 13.73 28.66 -11.97
CA GLU A 59 13.72 27.75 -13.13
C GLU A 59 15.14 27.46 -13.62
N GLU A 60 16.08 28.38 -13.44
CA GLU A 60 17.49 28.21 -13.78
C GLU A 60 18.16 27.14 -12.92
N ILE A 61 17.81 27.10 -11.62
CA ILE A 61 18.38 26.13 -10.68
C ILE A 61 17.69 24.78 -10.82
N PHE A 62 16.37 24.77 -10.82
CA PHE A 62 15.57 23.53 -10.68
C PHE A 62 14.97 23.03 -12.00
N GLY A 63 14.97 23.84 -13.05
CA GLY A 63 14.29 23.54 -14.32
C GLY A 63 12.91 24.18 -14.42
N MET A 64 12.38 24.22 -15.64
CA MET A 64 11.10 24.86 -15.97
C MET A 64 9.95 24.22 -15.20
N PHE A 65 8.93 25.03 -14.87
CA PHE A 65 7.72 24.54 -14.23
C PHE A 65 7.07 23.41 -15.05
N GLY A 66 6.75 22.27 -14.39
CA GLY A 66 6.20 21.07 -15.02
C GLY A 66 7.21 20.16 -15.73
N SER A 67 8.51 20.52 -15.78
CA SER A 67 9.53 19.65 -16.38
C SER A 67 9.96 18.52 -15.41
N PRO A 68 10.40 17.35 -15.94
CA PRO A 68 10.97 16.29 -15.11
C PRO A 68 12.20 16.72 -14.30
N ASP A 69 13.02 17.61 -14.87
CA ASP A 69 14.21 18.16 -14.21
C ASP A 69 13.89 18.83 -12.87
N ARG A 70 12.72 19.48 -12.79
CA ARG A 70 12.27 20.19 -11.60
C ARG A 70 12.00 19.25 -10.41
N MET A 71 11.77 17.96 -10.66
CA MET A 71 11.62 16.91 -9.67
C MET A 71 12.95 16.26 -9.24
N LEU A 72 14.04 16.52 -9.95
CA LEU A 72 15.31 15.82 -9.79
C LEU A 72 16.47 16.71 -9.37
N LYS A 73 16.44 18.01 -9.73
CA LYS A 73 17.54 18.93 -9.46
C LYS A 73 17.49 19.51 -8.05
N PHE A 74 18.61 19.41 -7.34
CA PHE A 74 18.79 19.96 -6.01
C PHE A 74 19.48 21.33 -6.09
N GLY A 75 19.14 22.22 -5.15
CA GLY A 75 19.87 23.42 -4.88
C GLY A 75 20.64 23.33 -3.57
N TYR A 76 21.36 24.39 -3.21
CA TYR A 76 21.97 24.53 -1.89
C TYR A 76 21.97 25.99 -1.41
N ILE A 77 22.01 26.13 -0.10
CA ILE A 77 22.19 27.42 0.59
C ILE A 77 23.60 27.45 1.18
N ASP A 78 24.36 28.48 0.89
CA ASP A 78 25.64 28.78 1.56
C ASP A 78 25.34 29.37 2.94
N LEU A 79 25.77 28.70 4.00
CA LEU A 79 25.45 29.10 5.37
C LEU A 79 26.33 30.27 5.86
N ASN A 80 27.35 30.68 5.09
CA ASN A 80 28.35 31.68 5.46
C ASN A 80 29.14 31.35 6.75
N THR A 81 28.83 30.28 7.42
CA THR A 81 29.44 29.79 8.67
C THR A 81 29.43 28.26 8.72
N THR A 82 30.09 27.71 9.73
CA THR A 82 30.14 26.28 9.96
C THR A 82 29.15 25.89 11.07
N ILE A 83 28.33 24.88 10.82
CA ILE A 83 27.40 24.27 11.80
C ILE A 83 27.56 22.75 11.82
N PHE A 84 26.94 22.08 12.78
CA PHE A 84 26.84 20.63 12.78
C PHE A 84 25.79 20.16 11.76
N SER A 85 26.05 19.02 11.12
CA SER A 85 25.02 18.33 10.36
C SER A 85 23.85 17.95 11.28
N PRO A 86 22.58 18.16 10.86
CA PRO A 86 21.42 17.96 11.74
C PRO A 86 21.33 16.58 12.41
N PRO A 87 21.60 15.45 11.73
CA PRO A 87 21.58 14.13 12.39
C PRO A 87 22.56 14.05 13.55
N LEU A 88 23.80 14.53 13.37
CA LEU A 88 24.81 14.48 14.45
C LEU A 88 24.53 15.48 15.55
N PHE A 89 24.05 16.68 15.21
CA PHE A 89 23.60 17.66 16.20
C PHE A 89 22.52 17.05 17.12
N LYS A 90 21.50 16.39 16.54
CA LYS A 90 20.46 15.71 17.29
C LYS A 90 21.03 14.67 18.28
N LEU A 91 21.97 13.84 17.83
CA LEU A 91 22.62 12.86 18.68
C LEU A 91 23.43 13.50 19.80
N ILE A 92 24.25 14.54 19.51
CA ILE A 92 25.07 15.26 20.50
C ILE A 92 24.18 15.84 21.62
N VAL A 93 23.10 16.54 21.23
CA VAL A 93 22.16 17.14 22.18
C VAL A 93 21.46 16.08 23.05
N GLN A 94 21.19 14.91 22.50
CA GLN A 94 20.58 13.80 23.23
C GLN A 94 21.53 13.12 24.23
N LEU A 95 22.85 13.26 24.08
CA LEU A 95 23.82 12.73 25.05
C LEU A 95 23.88 13.54 26.35
N GLY A 96 23.56 14.85 26.29
CA GLY A 96 23.51 15.68 27.49
C GLY A 96 23.00 17.10 27.24
N ALA A 97 22.13 17.59 28.11
CA ALA A 97 21.56 18.94 28.02
C ALA A 97 22.64 20.05 28.08
N ILE A 98 23.76 19.78 28.74
CA ILE A 98 24.89 20.71 28.84
C ILE A 98 25.43 21.12 27.46
N TYR A 99 25.51 20.20 26.50
CA TYR A 99 26.03 20.50 25.15
C TYR A 99 25.15 21.50 24.42
N LYS A 100 23.83 21.34 24.54
CA LYS A 100 22.87 22.30 24.02
C LYS A 100 22.98 23.66 24.73
N GLY A 101 23.13 23.63 26.05
CA GLY A 101 23.26 24.83 26.89
C GLY A 101 24.49 25.66 26.50
N ILE A 102 25.63 25.03 26.32
CA ILE A 102 26.88 25.69 25.86
C ILE A 102 26.70 26.28 24.47
N MET A 103 26.26 25.48 23.49
CA MET A 103 26.11 25.96 22.10
C MET A 103 25.13 27.13 21.97
N SER A 104 24.09 27.18 22.78
CA SER A 104 23.11 28.27 22.80
C SER A 104 23.57 29.51 23.57
N GLY A 105 24.65 29.42 24.33
CA GLY A 105 25.10 30.49 25.24
C GLY A 105 24.32 30.57 26.56
N ALA A 106 23.48 29.59 26.85
CA ALA A 106 22.66 29.57 28.07
C ALA A 106 23.42 28.99 29.28
N GLU A 107 24.48 28.21 29.06
CA GLU A 107 25.25 27.57 30.12
C GLU A 107 26.76 27.80 29.88
N TYR A 108 27.46 28.09 30.98
CA TYR A 108 28.90 28.19 30.99
C TYR A 108 29.54 26.87 31.41
N ALA A 109 30.64 26.51 30.78
CA ALA A 109 31.39 25.31 31.08
C ALA A 109 32.90 25.53 30.98
N VAL A 110 33.65 24.66 31.64
CA VAL A 110 35.12 24.53 31.47
C VAL A 110 35.38 23.22 30.74
N PHE A 111 36.23 23.24 29.74
CA PHE A 111 36.67 21.98 29.08
C PHE A 111 37.79 21.35 29.91
N ASP A 112 37.55 20.10 30.37
CA ASP A 112 38.52 19.32 31.09
C ASP A 112 39.39 18.53 30.09
N PRO A 113 40.69 18.87 29.95
CA PRO A 113 41.57 18.21 28.99
C PRO A 113 41.91 16.76 29.38
N VAL A 114 41.72 16.36 30.65
CA VAL A 114 41.96 14.99 31.10
C VAL A 114 40.77 14.09 30.80
N LYS A 115 39.58 14.56 31.12
CA LYS A 115 38.30 13.86 30.82
C LYS A 115 37.88 14.01 29.37
N LYS A 116 38.40 15.02 28.68
CA LYS A 116 38.02 15.43 27.34
C LYS A 116 36.50 15.68 27.22
N ASP A 117 35.92 16.30 28.24
CA ASP A 117 34.49 16.61 28.31
C ASP A 117 34.29 17.94 29.02
N PHE A 118 33.09 18.52 28.87
CA PHE A 118 32.73 19.78 29.48
C PHE A 118 32.20 19.58 30.91
N ILE A 119 32.69 20.40 31.82
CA ILE A 119 32.21 20.49 33.20
C ILE A 119 31.40 21.76 33.35
N ARG A 120 30.12 21.62 33.77
CA ARG A 120 29.23 22.76 34.01
C ARG A 120 29.76 23.63 35.12
N VAL A 121 29.78 24.95 34.90
CA VAL A 121 30.10 25.93 35.93
C VAL A 121 28.88 26.11 36.83
N VAL A 122 29.10 26.04 38.16
CA VAL A 122 28.10 26.29 39.16
C VAL A 122 28.53 27.53 39.96
N GLY A 123 27.79 28.63 39.86
CA GLY A 123 28.15 29.92 40.43
C GLY A 123 28.46 31.00 39.39
N ASP A 124 29.20 32.03 39.80
CA ASP A 124 29.55 33.12 38.85
C ASP A 124 30.61 32.64 37.85
N PRO A 125 30.33 32.68 36.56
CA PRO A 125 31.31 32.32 35.52
C PRO A 125 32.59 33.16 35.56
N LEU A 126 32.51 34.41 36.03
CA LEU A 126 33.68 35.32 36.11
C LEU A 126 34.68 34.87 37.19
N ASP A 127 34.23 34.13 38.20
CA ASP A 127 35.07 33.59 39.26
C ASP A 127 35.70 32.25 38.91
N THR A 128 35.34 31.63 37.77
CA THR A 128 35.83 30.30 37.37
C THR A 128 36.81 30.43 36.21
N PRO A 129 38.13 30.17 36.44
CA PRO A 129 39.12 30.24 35.37
C PRO A 129 38.83 29.29 34.24
N GLY A 130 38.82 29.77 33.00
CA GLY A 130 38.59 28.96 31.81
C GLY A 130 37.11 28.68 31.52
N ALA A 131 36.18 29.29 32.29
CA ALA A 131 34.77 29.22 31.99
C ALA A 131 34.43 30.01 30.71
N ASP A 132 33.77 29.35 29.76
CA ASP A 132 33.35 29.97 28.51
C ASP A 132 32.02 29.33 28.04
N THR A 133 31.42 29.97 27.03
CA THR A 133 30.13 29.54 26.45
C THR A 133 30.08 29.90 24.96
N GLY A 134 29.06 29.43 24.27
CA GLY A 134 28.81 29.78 22.87
C GLY A 134 29.15 28.67 21.89
N PHE A 135 28.66 28.89 20.68
CA PHE A 135 28.80 27.92 19.61
C PHE A 135 30.26 27.73 19.19
N SER A 136 31.02 28.82 19.15
CA SER A 136 32.45 28.82 18.81
C SER A 136 33.27 28.05 19.84
N PHE A 137 32.97 28.24 21.14
CA PHE A 137 33.63 27.53 22.21
C PHE A 137 33.41 26.01 22.11
N PHE A 138 32.16 25.58 21.86
CA PHE A 138 31.85 24.18 21.66
C PHE A 138 32.58 23.59 20.43
N LEU A 139 32.51 24.30 19.28
CA LEU A 139 33.19 23.85 18.05
C LEU A 139 34.70 23.71 18.21
N HIS A 140 35.34 24.60 18.99
CA HIS A 140 36.79 24.56 19.22
C HIS A 140 37.21 23.26 19.91
N HIS A 141 36.43 22.82 20.90
CA HIS A 141 36.74 21.62 21.68
C HIS A 141 36.14 20.31 21.11
N PHE A 142 35.23 20.41 20.15
CA PHE A 142 34.55 19.24 19.59
C PHE A 142 35.49 18.15 19.04
N PRO A 143 36.61 18.46 18.35
CA PRO A 143 37.55 17.44 17.89
C PRO A 143 38.15 16.58 19.01
N GLU A 144 38.38 17.18 20.19
CA GLU A 144 38.94 16.51 21.35
C GLU A 144 37.90 15.87 22.25
N LEU A 145 36.63 16.23 22.10
CA LEU A 145 35.53 15.79 22.95
C LEU A 145 35.33 14.28 22.88
N GLN A 146 35.25 13.62 24.04
CA GLN A 146 35.00 12.20 24.20
C GLN A 146 33.79 11.99 25.10
N PHE A 147 32.77 11.32 24.60
CA PHE A 147 31.55 11.08 25.34
C PHE A 147 31.65 9.85 26.24
N GLU A 148 31.31 10.00 27.52
CA GLU A 148 31.34 8.90 28.48
C GLU A 148 30.28 7.84 28.14
N LYS A 149 30.69 6.58 27.95
CA LYS A 149 29.81 5.42 27.85
C LYS A 149 29.17 5.12 29.21
N ARG A 150 27.88 4.73 29.19
CA ARG A 150 27.12 4.35 30.40
C ARG A 150 26.38 3.05 30.13
N SER A 151 25.66 2.54 31.11
CA SER A 151 24.94 1.26 31.03
C SER A 151 23.78 1.17 30.02
N ALA A 152 23.41 2.28 29.35
CA ALA A 152 22.31 2.30 28.40
C ALA A 152 22.80 2.04 26.97
N ALA A 153 22.40 0.92 26.36
CA ALA A 153 22.80 0.51 25.00
C ALA A 153 22.53 1.60 23.95
N THR A 154 21.38 2.26 24.01
CA THR A 154 21.02 3.36 23.08
C THR A 154 21.94 4.58 23.19
N ARG A 155 22.57 4.81 24.33
CA ARG A 155 23.55 5.88 24.50
C ARG A 155 24.85 5.50 23.81
N ASP A 156 25.29 4.27 24.00
CA ASP A 156 26.54 3.77 23.43
C ASP A 156 26.47 3.71 21.90
N GLU A 157 25.33 3.30 21.34
CA GLU A 157 25.05 3.37 19.90
C GLU A 157 25.18 4.80 19.35
N ARG A 158 24.60 5.79 20.04
CA ARG A 158 24.72 7.21 19.64
C ARG A 158 26.17 7.68 19.64
N ILE A 159 26.93 7.30 20.65
CA ILE A 159 28.36 7.65 20.75
C ILE A 159 29.12 7.02 19.58
N GLU A 160 28.89 5.77 19.27
CA GLU A 160 29.52 5.07 18.14
C GLU A 160 29.24 5.77 16.81
N VAL A 161 27.99 6.17 16.55
CA VAL A 161 27.62 6.93 15.34
C VAL A 161 28.34 8.28 15.30
N ILE A 162 28.40 9.02 16.42
CA ILE A 162 29.10 10.29 16.48
C ILE A 162 30.58 10.11 16.17
N GLU A 163 31.25 9.17 16.81
CA GLU A 163 32.68 8.90 16.59
C GLU A 163 32.98 8.45 15.15
N GLN A 164 32.13 7.62 14.57
CA GLN A 164 32.25 7.16 13.18
C GLN A 164 32.20 8.34 12.19
N TYR A 165 31.33 9.31 12.42
CA TYR A 165 31.11 10.43 11.51
C TYR A 165 31.71 11.77 11.98
N LYS A 166 32.52 11.77 13.05
CA LYS A 166 33.08 12.96 13.66
C LYS A 166 33.83 13.86 12.67
N SER A 167 34.58 13.26 11.74
CA SER A 167 35.32 13.98 10.69
C SER A 167 34.41 14.66 9.63
N ARG A 168 33.17 14.28 9.55
CA ARG A 168 32.13 14.81 8.63
C ARG A 168 31.00 15.50 9.37
N ALA A 169 31.19 15.80 10.66
CA ALA A 169 30.16 16.36 11.51
C ALA A 169 29.77 17.79 11.13
N LEU A 170 30.65 18.51 10.47
CA LEU A 170 30.50 19.93 10.18
C LEU A 170 30.14 20.17 8.72
N MET A 171 29.28 21.16 8.50
CA MET A 171 28.83 21.56 7.18
C MET A 171 28.79 23.07 7.04
N THR A 172 29.05 23.59 5.82
CA THR A 172 28.98 24.99 5.44
C THR A 172 27.89 25.29 4.42
N ARG A 173 27.28 24.25 3.86
CA ARG A 173 26.20 24.31 2.88
C ARG A 173 25.07 23.45 3.29
N TYR A 174 23.84 23.91 3.04
CA TYR A 174 22.61 23.15 3.29
C TYR A 174 21.95 22.77 1.97
N VAL A 175 21.68 21.48 1.77
CA VAL A 175 20.99 21.00 0.57
C VAL A 175 19.53 21.41 0.61
N VAL A 176 19.02 21.88 -0.53
CA VAL A 176 17.61 22.19 -0.73
C VAL A 176 17.04 21.22 -1.74
N GLU A 177 15.97 20.57 -1.36
CA GLU A 177 15.27 19.60 -2.19
C GLU A 177 14.73 20.20 -3.50
N PRO A 178 14.45 19.38 -4.53
CA PRO A 178 13.91 19.83 -5.80
C PRO A 178 12.64 20.67 -5.66
N ALA A 179 12.54 21.76 -6.44
CA ALA A 179 11.37 22.64 -6.35
C ALA A 179 10.06 21.92 -6.71
N GLY A 180 10.09 20.94 -7.61
CA GLY A 180 8.91 20.19 -8.00
C GLY A 180 8.26 19.37 -6.86
N LEU A 181 8.99 19.07 -5.77
CA LEU A 181 8.46 18.41 -4.58
C LEU A 181 7.71 19.36 -3.63
N ARG A 182 7.91 20.68 -3.80
CA ARG A 182 7.43 21.75 -2.93
C ARG A 182 6.95 22.98 -3.71
N ASP A 183 6.52 22.76 -4.96
CA ASP A 183 6.09 23.84 -5.85
C ASP A 183 4.81 24.54 -5.36
N ILE A 184 4.60 25.72 -5.89
CA ILE A 184 3.42 26.52 -5.64
C ILE A 184 2.21 25.83 -6.27
N ALA A 185 1.15 25.64 -5.50
CA ALA A 185 -0.13 25.14 -5.98
C ALA A 185 -1.24 26.16 -5.75
N ASN A 186 -2.30 26.11 -6.56
CA ASN A 186 -3.50 26.87 -6.30
C ASN A 186 -4.52 25.99 -5.57
N ASP A 187 -5.14 26.51 -4.52
CA ASP A 187 -6.28 25.85 -3.90
C ASP A 187 -7.54 25.99 -4.78
N SER A 188 -8.63 25.36 -4.35
CA SER A 188 -9.92 25.43 -5.03
C SER A 188 -10.52 26.85 -5.11
N SER A 189 -9.99 27.82 -4.35
CA SER A 189 -10.39 29.22 -4.34
C SER A 189 -9.46 30.12 -5.17
N GLY A 190 -8.43 29.56 -5.83
CA GLY A 190 -7.41 30.28 -6.58
C GLY A 190 -6.32 30.93 -5.73
N ARG A 191 -6.23 30.61 -4.44
CA ARG A 191 -5.17 31.05 -3.54
C ARG A 191 -3.91 30.25 -3.78
N LEU A 192 -2.76 30.94 -3.83
CA LEU A 192 -1.45 30.31 -3.84
C LEU A 192 -1.19 29.63 -2.48
N ILE A 193 -1.03 28.33 -2.52
CA ILE A 193 -0.55 27.51 -1.40
C ILE A 193 0.90 27.15 -1.68
N GLN A 194 1.75 27.34 -0.69
CA GLN A 194 3.13 26.90 -0.71
C GLN A 194 3.37 25.90 0.42
N ASP A 195 4.27 24.97 0.19
CA ASP A 195 4.68 24.01 1.21
C ASP A 195 5.36 24.72 2.39
N ASP A 196 5.07 24.28 3.63
CA ASP A 196 5.61 24.89 4.84
C ASP A 196 7.14 24.81 4.92
N ILE A 197 7.77 23.83 4.27
CA ILE A 197 9.23 23.73 4.21
C ILE A 197 9.87 24.96 3.55
N ASN A 198 9.18 25.61 2.62
CA ASN A 198 9.70 26.83 1.98
C ASN A 198 9.83 28.01 2.97
N LYS A 199 8.96 28.07 3.98
CA LYS A 199 9.08 29.07 5.08
C LYS A 199 10.33 28.80 5.92
N LEU A 200 10.67 27.54 6.14
CA LEU A 200 11.86 27.15 6.88
C LEU A 200 13.13 27.49 6.09
N TYR A 201 13.17 27.19 4.77
CA TYR A 201 14.29 27.61 3.90
C TYR A 201 14.44 29.12 3.82
N THR A 202 13.33 29.86 3.72
CA THR A 202 13.34 31.32 3.74
C THR A 202 13.96 31.86 5.04
N SER A 203 13.55 31.30 6.18
CA SER A 203 14.08 31.65 7.49
C SER A 203 15.59 31.36 7.57
N LEU A 204 16.02 30.19 7.08
CA LEU A 204 17.45 29.84 7.03
C LEU A 204 18.24 30.85 6.18
N LEU A 205 17.75 31.19 4.99
CA LEU A 205 18.37 32.19 4.11
C LEU A 205 18.50 33.59 4.78
N LEU A 206 17.47 34.00 5.52
CA LEU A 206 17.48 35.28 6.24
C LEU A 206 18.56 35.31 7.34
N PHE A 207 18.68 34.21 8.10
CA PHE A 207 19.73 34.13 9.13
C PHE A 207 21.13 34.05 8.53
N THR A 208 21.34 33.39 7.39
CA THR A 208 22.65 33.32 6.75
C THR A 208 23.14 34.71 6.29
N ARG A 209 22.21 35.59 5.90
CA ARG A 209 22.55 36.97 5.48
C ARG A 209 23.07 37.86 6.63
N SER A 210 22.78 37.51 7.88
CA SER A 210 23.25 38.26 9.05
C SER A 210 24.74 38.02 9.36
N ILE A 211 25.34 36.97 8.75
CA ILE A 211 26.76 36.62 8.96
C ILE A 211 27.58 36.97 7.71
N PRO A 212 28.63 37.77 7.82
CA PRO A 212 29.56 37.99 6.73
C PRO A 212 30.22 36.68 6.29
N LYS A 213 30.42 36.52 4.98
CA LYS A 213 30.99 35.31 4.42
C LYS A 213 32.36 34.95 5.03
N GLY A 214 32.44 33.72 5.55
CA GLY A 214 33.67 33.18 6.16
C GLY A 214 33.99 33.73 7.56
N SER A 215 33.04 34.43 8.21
CA SER A 215 33.26 34.92 9.57
C SER A 215 33.01 33.84 10.61
N ASN A 216 34.05 33.48 11.35
CA ASN A 216 33.99 32.57 12.51
C ASN A 216 34.14 33.35 13.84
N SER A 217 33.82 34.63 13.87
CA SER A 217 33.92 35.45 15.09
C SER A 217 32.84 35.02 16.11
N ILE A 218 33.20 35.02 17.40
CA ILE A 218 32.32 34.80 18.55
C ILE A 218 31.11 35.75 18.54
N LEU A 219 31.27 36.94 17.97
CA LEU A 219 30.20 37.92 17.83
C LEU A 219 28.96 37.39 17.07
N TYR A 220 29.12 36.36 16.26
CA TYR A 220 28.04 35.76 15.47
C TYR A 220 27.50 34.43 16.05
N ASP A 221 27.92 34.07 17.27
CA ASP A 221 27.51 32.77 17.87
C ASP A 221 26.01 32.62 18.02
N SER A 222 25.29 33.69 18.41
CA SER A 222 23.84 33.69 18.48
C SER A 222 23.20 33.49 17.10
N ALA A 223 23.71 34.11 16.06
CA ALA A 223 23.23 33.92 14.68
C ALA A 223 23.54 32.50 14.18
N ARG A 224 24.71 31.97 14.51
CA ARG A 224 25.14 30.61 14.18
C ARG A 224 24.23 29.56 14.86
N TRP A 225 23.92 29.79 16.13
CA TRP A 225 22.94 28.97 16.87
C TRP A 225 21.56 28.95 16.19
N ASN A 226 21.06 30.12 15.75
CA ASN A 226 19.80 30.22 15.03
C ASN A 226 19.83 29.47 13.70
N ILE A 227 20.95 29.53 12.95
CA ILE A 227 21.15 28.78 11.72
C ILE A 227 21.12 27.28 12.02
N GLN A 228 21.82 26.83 13.08
CA GLN A 228 21.79 25.43 13.53
C GLN A 228 20.37 24.96 13.87
N CYS A 229 19.62 25.77 14.61
CA CYS A 229 18.23 25.44 14.96
C CYS A 229 17.33 25.34 13.72
N LYS A 230 17.47 26.27 12.76
CA LYS A 230 16.68 26.22 11.52
C LYS A 230 17.06 25.05 10.63
N ALA A 231 18.34 24.72 10.53
CA ALA A 231 18.78 23.52 9.84
C ALA A 231 18.21 22.25 10.47
N GLN A 232 18.15 22.21 11.81
CA GLN A 232 17.54 21.11 12.55
C GLN A 232 16.01 21.04 12.34
N GLU A 233 15.31 22.16 12.36
CA GLU A 233 13.87 22.21 12.09
C GLU A 233 13.51 21.69 10.69
N ILE A 234 14.31 22.03 9.66
CA ILE A 234 14.11 21.52 8.30
C ILE A 234 14.32 19.99 8.27
N TYR A 235 15.40 19.53 8.91
CA TYR A 235 15.68 18.10 9.00
C TYR A 235 14.53 17.33 9.69
N GLU A 236 14.04 17.83 10.82
CA GLU A 236 12.92 17.23 11.55
C GLU A 236 11.61 17.28 10.75
N TYR A 237 11.38 18.32 9.98
CA TYR A 237 10.24 18.42 9.07
C TYR A 237 10.27 17.27 8.04
N ILE A 238 11.41 17.06 7.39
CA ILE A 238 11.60 15.99 6.41
C ILE A 238 11.52 14.61 7.09
N GLU A 239 12.15 14.44 8.26
CA GLU A 239 12.11 13.20 9.05
C GLU A 239 10.65 12.84 9.38
N ASN A 240 9.87 13.79 9.90
CA ASN A 240 8.46 13.60 10.23
C ASN A 240 7.58 13.31 9.00
N PHE A 241 7.93 13.91 7.85
CA PHE A 241 7.25 13.60 6.58
C PHE A 241 7.51 12.16 6.13
N LEU A 242 8.71 11.63 6.37
CA LEU A 242 9.10 10.28 5.94
C LEU A 242 8.71 9.20 6.94
N ASP A 243 8.79 9.47 8.24
CA ASP A 243 8.68 8.49 9.31
C ASP A 243 7.25 8.27 9.83
N GLY A 244 7.09 7.14 10.53
CA GLY A 244 5.88 6.75 11.21
C GLY A 244 4.77 6.20 10.31
N LYS A 245 3.69 5.72 10.94
CA LYS A 245 2.56 5.06 10.24
C LYS A 245 1.85 5.94 9.20
N ARG A 246 1.93 7.27 9.36
CA ARG A 246 1.34 8.27 8.46
C ARG A 246 2.38 8.90 7.54
N GLY A 247 3.67 8.67 7.80
CA GLY A 247 4.76 9.17 6.97
C GLY A 247 4.77 8.54 5.58
N PHE A 248 5.47 9.18 4.65
CA PHE A 248 5.53 8.77 3.24
C PHE A 248 5.97 7.32 3.07
N ILE A 249 6.98 6.86 3.84
CA ILE A 249 7.52 5.50 3.69
C ILE A 249 6.46 4.46 4.07
N GLN A 250 5.91 4.52 5.28
CA GLN A 250 4.93 3.54 5.73
C GLN A 250 3.52 3.80 5.18
N GLY A 251 3.13 5.08 5.07
CA GLY A 251 1.79 5.48 4.65
C GLY A 251 1.53 5.40 3.14
N SER A 252 2.56 5.58 2.31
CA SER A 252 2.42 5.63 0.85
C SER A 252 3.29 4.61 0.13
N PHE A 253 4.59 4.57 0.39
CA PHE A 253 5.52 3.70 -0.34
C PHE A 253 5.39 2.22 0.06
N ALA A 254 5.40 1.92 1.37
CA ALA A 254 5.25 0.55 1.88
C ALA A 254 3.78 0.09 1.92
N ARG A 255 2.82 1.03 1.91
CA ARG A 255 1.39 0.75 1.90
C ARG A 255 0.83 0.61 0.49
N ARG A 256 1.50 -0.09 -0.38
CA ARG A 256 0.92 -0.39 -1.68
C ARG A 256 -0.29 -1.32 -1.52
N ASN A 257 -1.38 -0.98 -2.22
CA ASN A 257 -2.41 -1.97 -2.47
C ASN A 257 -1.77 -3.07 -3.31
N VAL A 258 -1.65 -4.25 -2.73
CA VAL A 258 -1.19 -5.41 -3.47
C VAL A 258 -2.21 -5.68 -4.56
N ALA A 259 -1.76 -5.81 -5.80
CA ALA A 259 -2.63 -6.25 -6.88
C ALA A 259 -3.19 -7.63 -6.54
N MET A 260 -4.42 -7.92 -6.93
CA MET A 260 -5.11 -9.18 -6.66
C MET A 260 -5.40 -9.45 -5.17
N GLY A 261 -5.58 -8.38 -4.40
CA GLY A 261 -5.93 -8.46 -2.98
C GLY A 261 -7.19 -7.68 -2.63
N THR A 262 -7.82 -8.06 -1.52
CA THR A 262 -8.95 -7.34 -0.90
C THR A 262 -8.78 -7.27 0.61
N ARG A 263 -9.51 -6.33 1.22
CA ARG A 263 -9.64 -6.25 2.68
C ARG A 263 -11.11 -6.41 3.05
N ASN A 264 -11.43 -7.48 3.74
CA ASN A 264 -12.78 -7.92 4.00
C ASN A 264 -13.09 -7.93 5.49
N VAL A 265 -14.31 -7.60 5.84
CA VAL A 265 -14.84 -7.90 7.18
C VAL A 265 -14.95 -9.42 7.30
N ILE A 266 -14.50 -9.98 8.43
CA ILE A 266 -14.62 -11.40 8.71
C ILE A 266 -15.95 -11.71 9.41
N THR A 267 -16.52 -12.87 9.09
CA THR A 267 -17.75 -13.37 9.69
C THR A 267 -17.67 -14.87 9.92
N ALA A 268 -18.56 -15.39 10.75
CA ALA A 268 -18.71 -16.81 10.94
C ALA A 268 -19.24 -17.48 9.65
N SER A 269 -18.96 -18.77 9.50
CA SER A 269 -19.53 -19.58 8.42
C SER A 269 -21.05 -19.62 8.55
N THR A 270 -21.75 -19.43 7.43
CA THR A 270 -23.20 -19.55 7.33
C THR A 270 -23.63 -20.89 6.72
N PHE A 271 -22.68 -21.75 6.38
CA PHE A 271 -22.97 -23.05 5.81
C PHE A 271 -23.48 -24.01 6.87
N MET A 272 -24.58 -24.68 6.55
CA MET A 272 -25.19 -25.70 7.39
C MET A 272 -24.93 -27.05 6.76
N ALA A 273 -23.76 -27.62 7.04
CA ALA A 273 -23.43 -28.96 6.58
C ALA A 273 -24.19 -30.03 7.38
N ALA A 274 -24.71 -31.01 6.67
CA ALA A 274 -25.46 -32.14 7.30
C ALA A 274 -24.52 -33.22 7.84
N SER A 275 -23.32 -33.36 7.30
CA SER A 275 -22.29 -34.33 7.68
C SER A 275 -20.88 -33.82 7.42
N PRO A 276 -19.84 -34.49 7.95
CA PRO A 276 -18.44 -34.14 7.63
C PRO A 276 -18.08 -34.33 6.14
N GLU A 277 -18.81 -35.11 5.41
CA GLU A 277 -18.66 -35.40 3.98
C GLU A 277 -19.44 -34.41 3.10
N ASP A 278 -20.27 -33.56 3.71
CA ASP A 278 -21.06 -32.58 2.96
C ASP A 278 -20.14 -31.64 2.15
N PRO A 279 -20.29 -31.56 0.83
CA PRO A 279 -19.47 -30.71 -0.02
C PRO A 279 -19.62 -29.22 0.28
N GLN A 280 -20.66 -28.78 0.99
CA GLN A 280 -20.85 -27.43 1.45
C GLN A 280 -20.11 -27.11 2.77
N LEU A 281 -19.58 -28.14 3.46
CA LEU A 281 -18.82 -27.93 4.69
C LEU A 281 -17.58 -27.10 4.43
N GLN A 282 -17.46 -25.97 5.15
CA GLN A 282 -16.22 -25.21 5.17
C GLN A 282 -15.16 -25.97 5.99
N LYS A 283 -14.08 -26.35 5.34
CA LYS A 283 -12.94 -27.00 5.98
C LYS A 283 -11.99 -26.01 6.64
N SER A 284 -11.10 -26.49 7.52
CA SER A 284 -10.12 -25.65 8.23
C SER A 284 -9.11 -24.96 7.30
N ASP A 285 -8.92 -25.47 6.10
CA ASP A 285 -8.05 -24.96 5.06
C ASP A 285 -8.79 -24.14 3.98
N ASP A 286 -10.08 -23.88 4.18
CA ASP A 286 -10.90 -23.08 3.28
C ASP A 286 -11.04 -21.62 3.77
N VAL A 287 -11.06 -20.68 2.82
CA VAL A 287 -11.59 -19.34 3.01
C VAL A 287 -12.70 -19.08 2.00
N VAL A 288 -13.82 -18.55 2.46
CA VAL A 288 -14.98 -18.27 1.60
C VAL A 288 -15.18 -16.79 1.48
N VAL A 289 -15.31 -16.28 0.26
CA VAL A 289 -15.31 -14.84 -0.02
C VAL A 289 -16.52 -14.47 -0.88
N GLY A 290 -17.11 -13.31 -0.61
CA GLY A 290 -18.25 -12.81 -1.37
C GLY A 290 -17.91 -12.52 -2.83
N VAL A 291 -18.92 -12.65 -3.71
CA VAL A 291 -18.76 -12.43 -5.17
C VAL A 291 -18.13 -11.07 -5.47
N TYR A 292 -18.63 -9.99 -4.85
CA TYR A 292 -18.11 -8.64 -5.12
C TYR A 292 -16.61 -8.52 -4.79
N GLN A 293 -16.21 -9.06 -3.64
CA GLN A 293 -14.82 -9.05 -3.21
C GLN A 293 -13.93 -9.85 -4.17
N THR A 294 -14.40 -11.02 -4.61
CA THR A 294 -13.67 -11.90 -5.53
C THR A 294 -13.46 -11.24 -6.89
N ILE A 295 -14.54 -10.75 -7.52
CA ILE A 295 -14.43 -10.11 -8.86
C ILE A 295 -13.61 -8.82 -8.82
N LYS A 296 -13.59 -8.12 -7.67
CA LYS A 296 -12.79 -6.92 -7.48
C LYS A 296 -11.31 -7.24 -7.22
N ALA A 297 -11.02 -8.25 -6.41
CA ALA A 297 -9.66 -8.76 -6.20
C ALA A 297 -9.04 -9.21 -7.51
N LEU A 298 -9.79 -9.97 -8.29
CA LEU A 298 -9.36 -10.60 -9.53
C LEU A 298 -9.80 -9.82 -10.78
N GLN A 299 -9.87 -8.49 -10.70
CA GLN A 299 -10.44 -7.63 -11.74
C GLN A 299 -9.93 -7.90 -13.18
N PRO A 300 -8.63 -8.09 -13.45
CA PRO A 300 -8.15 -8.44 -14.80
C PRO A 300 -8.71 -9.78 -15.31
N TYR A 301 -8.75 -10.78 -14.45
CA TYR A 301 -9.33 -12.10 -14.79
C TYR A 301 -10.85 -12.03 -14.94
N THR A 302 -11.50 -11.20 -14.13
CA THR A 302 -12.94 -10.93 -14.26
C THR A 302 -13.28 -10.33 -15.62
N LYS A 303 -12.49 -9.35 -16.10
CA LYS A 303 -12.65 -8.75 -17.44
C LYS A 303 -12.47 -9.79 -18.54
N TYR A 304 -11.43 -10.59 -18.44
CA TYR A 304 -11.18 -11.66 -19.41
C TYR A 304 -12.31 -12.69 -19.43
N ALA A 305 -12.73 -13.19 -18.28
CA ALA A 305 -13.84 -14.16 -18.19
C ALA A 305 -15.17 -13.55 -18.67
N TRP A 306 -15.43 -12.27 -18.32
CA TRP A 306 -16.58 -11.53 -18.84
C TRP A 306 -16.60 -11.53 -20.39
N GLU A 307 -15.47 -11.18 -21.00
CA GLU A 307 -15.33 -11.15 -22.45
C GLU A 307 -15.55 -12.54 -23.06
N GLN A 308 -14.85 -13.56 -22.57
CA GLN A 308 -14.89 -14.90 -23.13
C GLN A 308 -16.24 -15.59 -22.96
N LEU A 309 -16.84 -15.52 -21.78
CA LEU A 309 -18.05 -16.29 -21.45
C LEU A 309 -19.34 -15.61 -21.90
N PHE A 310 -19.40 -14.26 -21.86
CA PHE A 310 -20.67 -13.54 -22.04
C PHE A 310 -20.67 -12.60 -23.24
N VAL A 311 -19.56 -11.98 -23.56
CA VAL A 311 -19.48 -10.92 -24.58
C VAL A 311 -19.11 -11.47 -25.96
N ALA A 312 -18.09 -12.31 -26.04
CA ALA A 312 -17.62 -12.87 -27.32
C ALA A 312 -18.70 -13.66 -28.09
N PRO A 313 -19.62 -14.40 -27.43
CA PRO A 313 -20.71 -15.08 -28.15
C PRO A 313 -21.69 -14.13 -28.85
N ILE A 314 -21.79 -12.88 -28.39
CA ILE A 314 -22.71 -11.86 -28.89
C ILE A 314 -22.01 -10.95 -29.90
N PHE A 315 -20.88 -10.39 -29.50
CA PHE A 315 -20.12 -9.40 -30.25
C PHE A 315 -18.99 -10.06 -31.03
N LYS A 316 -19.33 -10.99 -31.95
CA LYS A 316 -18.33 -11.61 -32.81
C LYS A 316 -17.63 -10.54 -33.64
N LYS A 317 -16.30 -10.47 -33.47
CA LYS A 317 -15.29 -9.69 -34.21
C LYS A 317 -15.80 -8.44 -34.96
N GLU A 318 -15.25 -7.29 -34.53
CA GLU A 318 -15.02 -6.04 -35.27
C GLU A 318 -16.22 -5.36 -35.94
N TYR A 319 -16.62 -4.24 -35.33
CA TYR A 319 -17.34 -3.11 -35.96
C TYR A 319 -18.75 -3.32 -36.54
N THR A 320 -19.38 -4.48 -36.38
CA THR A 320 -20.76 -4.63 -36.76
C THR A 320 -21.70 -4.05 -35.71
N THR A 321 -22.43 -3.02 -36.06
CA THR A 321 -23.53 -2.47 -35.24
C THR A 321 -24.72 -3.44 -35.16
N ASN A 322 -24.84 -4.38 -36.07
CA ASN A 322 -25.92 -5.37 -36.12
C ASN A 322 -25.52 -6.65 -35.40
N VAL A 323 -26.22 -6.96 -34.31
CA VAL A 323 -25.95 -8.09 -33.41
C VAL A 323 -27.21 -8.92 -33.17
N ALA A 324 -27.02 -10.22 -32.94
CA ALA A 324 -28.12 -11.10 -32.57
C ALA A 324 -28.33 -11.07 -31.03
N LEU A 325 -29.41 -10.47 -30.58
CA LEU A 325 -29.79 -10.34 -29.19
C LEU A 325 -31.00 -11.21 -28.83
N SER A 326 -31.13 -11.54 -27.57
CA SER A 326 -32.19 -12.44 -27.05
C SER A 326 -33.42 -11.65 -26.63
N ASP A 327 -34.55 -11.78 -27.34
CA ASP A 327 -35.80 -11.11 -27.00
C ASP A 327 -36.38 -11.73 -25.70
N PRO A 328 -36.53 -10.95 -24.62
CA PRO A 328 -36.96 -11.47 -23.32
C PRO A 328 -38.41 -11.99 -23.29
N LYS A 329 -39.27 -11.59 -24.26
CA LYS A 329 -40.67 -12.01 -24.31
C LYS A 329 -40.86 -13.31 -25.10
N THR A 330 -40.14 -13.43 -26.22
CA THR A 330 -40.31 -14.59 -27.12
C THR A 330 -39.27 -15.69 -26.86
N GLY A 331 -38.18 -15.36 -26.16
CA GLY A 331 -37.04 -16.26 -25.98
C GLY A 331 -36.21 -16.52 -27.23
N LYS A 332 -36.46 -15.77 -28.34
CA LYS A 332 -35.80 -15.98 -29.64
C LYS A 332 -34.71 -14.96 -29.90
N LEU A 333 -33.74 -15.33 -30.74
CA LEU A 333 -32.73 -14.40 -31.24
C LEU A 333 -33.33 -13.45 -32.27
N VAL A 334 -33.06 -12.16 -32.12
CA VAL A 334 -33.46 -11.08 -33.04
C VAL A 334 -32.20 -10.31 -33.44
N TYR A 335 -32.04 -10.08 -34.74
CA TYR A 335 -30.98 -9.21 -35.26
C TYR A 335 -31.44 -7.74 -35.14
N THR A 336 -30.64 -6.95 -34.46
CA THR A 336 -30.91 -5.53 -34.22
C THR A 336 -29.63 -4.73 -34.17
N SER A 337 -29.70 -3.41 -34.36
CA SER A 337 -28.57 -2.50 -34.26
C SER A 337 -28.45 -1.92 -32.85
N ILE A 338 -27.21 -1.80 -32.39
CA ILE A 338 -26.87 -1.15 -31.11
C ILE A 338 -26.01 0.09 -31.36
N THR A 339 -26.10 1.07 -30.47
CA THR A 339 -25.25 2.26 -30.52
C THR A 339 -23.79 1.92 -30.19
N PRO A 340 -22.80 2.66 -30.72
CA PRO A 340 -21.41 2.50 -30.33
C PRO A 340 -21.21 2.62 -28.81
N GLY A 341 -21.90 3.55 -28.14
CA GLY A 341 -21.81 3.73 -26.69
C GLY A 341 -22.33 2.54 -25.88
N GLU A 342 -23.42 1.89 -26.34
CA GLU A 342 -23.93 0.67 -25.69
C GLU A 342 -22.94 -0.49 -25.93
N ARG A 343 -22.37 -0.61 -27.13
CA ARG A 343 -21.33 -1.59 -27.40
C ARG A 343 -20.12 -1.40 -26.48
N ASP A 344 -19.59 -0.17 -26.37
CA ASP A 344 -18.43 0.16 -25.54
C ASP A 344 -18.67 -0.15 -24.06
N ARG A 345 -19.90 0.03 -23.61
CA ARG A 345 -20.31 -0.33 -22.24
C ARG A 345 -20.02 -1.80 -21.91
N TRP A 346 -20.17 -2.71 -22.87
CA TRP A 346 -20.05 -4.15 -22.67
C TRP A 346 -18.68 -4.71 -23.11
N THR A 347 -18.00 -4.04 -24.03
CA THR A 347 -16.76 -4.56 -24.64
C THR A 347 -15.49 -3.80 -24.26
N SER A 348 -15.61 -2.51 -23.88
CA SER A 348 -14.41 -1.74 -23.49
C SER A 348 -13.98 -2.04 -22.07
N SER A 349 -12.67 -1.93 -21.81
CA SER A 349 -12.10 -2.10 -20.47
C SER A 349 -12.76 -1.16 -19.45
N ASP A 350 -12.95 0.12 -19.81
CA ASP A 350 -13.59 1.13 -18.94
C ASP A 350 -15.08 0.86 -18.69
N GLY A 351 -15.79 0.34 -19.70
CA GLY A 351 -17.19 -0.06 -19.58
C GLY A 351 -17.35 -1.19 -18.58
N VAL A 352 -16.51 -2.23 -18.67
CA VAL A 352 -16.52 -3.37 -17.76
C VAL A 352 -16.08 -2.95 -16.35
N ASP A 353 -15.13 -2.02 -16.21
CA ASP A 353 -14.75 -1.47 -14.90
C ASP A 353 -15.90 -0.74 -14.21
N LYS A 354 -16.66 0.07 -14.96
CA LYS A 354 -17.85 0.73 -14.45
C LYS A 354 -18.92 -0.29 -14.03
N LEU A 355 -19.05 -1.38 -14.80
CA LEU A 355 -19.99 -2.45 -14.50
C LEU A 355 -19.61 -3.18 -13.20
N ILE A 356 -18.34 -3.59 -13.06
CA ILE A 356 -17.81 -4.23 -11.84
C ILE A 356 -17.99 -3.30 -10.62
N ASN A 357 -17.68 -2.01 -10.77
CA ASN A 357 -17.85 -1.05 -9.68
C ASN A 357 -19.34 -0.82 -9.31
N SER A 358 -20.22 -0.80 -10.31
CA SER A 358 -21.67 -0.65 -10.08
C SER A 358 -22.31 -1.85 -9.41
N PHE A 359 -21.69 -3.04 -9.53
CA PHE A 359 -22.14 -4.26 -8.85
C PHE A 359 -22.10 -4.17 -7.32
N ARG A 360 -21.41 -3.17 -6.75
CA ARG A 360 -21.52 -2.85 -5.33
C ARG A 360 -22.94 -2.51 -4.90
N ASN A 361 -23.76 -1.98 -5.83
CA ASN A 361 -25.17 -1.69 -5.58
C ASN A 361 -25.99 -2.99 -5.53
N THR A 362 -26.55 -3.32 -4.37
CA THR A 362 -27.32 -4.53 -4.12
C THR A 362 -28.60 -4.61 -4.96
N ASP A 363 -29.22 -3.45 -5.30
CA ASP A 363 -30.41 -3.44 -6.14
C ASP A 363 -30.11 -3.77 -7.61
N LEU A 364 -28.89 -3.51 -8.07
CA LEU A 364 -28.47 -3.93 -9.40
C LEU A 364 -28.33 -5.46 -9.48
N ARG A 365 -27.83 -6.09 -8.43
CA ARG A 365 -27.50 -7.52 -8.42
C ARG A 365 -28.67 -8.43 -8.77
N LYS A 366 -29.89 -8.07 -8.31
CA LYS A 366 -31.12 -8.83 -8.57
C LYS A 366 -31.73 -8.55 -9.93
N LYS A 367 -31.28 -7.52 -10.64
CA LYS A 367 -31.85 -7.15 -11.94
C LYS A 367 -31.34 -8.06 -13.05
N PRO A 368 -32.19 -8.38 -14.04
CA PRO A 368 -31.75 -9.02 -15.27
C PRO A 368 -30.71 -8.17 -16.02
N VAL A 369 -29.82 -8.81 -16.73
CA VAL A 369 -28.82 -8.13 -17.57
C VAL A 369 -29.42 -7.90 -18.95
N TYR A 370 -29.60 -6.62 -19.32
CA TYR A 370 -30.17 -6.22 -20.60
C TYR A 370 -29.19 -5.37 -21.41
N ILE A 371 -29.16 -5.65 -22.71
CA ILE A 371 -28.48 -4.85 -23.75
C ILE A 371 -29.56 -4.06 -24.47
N ARG A 372 -29.35 -2.74 -24.66
CA ARG A 372 -30.32 -1.84 -25.30
C ARG A 372 -29.98 -1.63 -26.76
N ASP A 373 -31.01 -1.77 -27.64
CA ASP A 373 -30.83 -1.45 -29.06
C ASP A 373 -30.95 0.07 -29.33
N GLU A 374 -30.69 0.47 -30.60
CA GLU A 374 -30.82 1.87 -31.03
C GLU A 374 -32.25 2.40 -30.88
N GLY A 375 -33.26 1.53 -30.96
CA GLY A 375 -34.67 1.85 -30.76
C GLY A 375 -35.08 2.00 -29.30
N GLY A 376 -34.16 1.79 -28.35
CA GLY A 376 -34.41 1.86 -26.91
C GLY A 376 -35.07 0.61 -26.30
N LYS A 377 -35.19 -0.49 -27.06
CA LYS A 377 -35.72 -1.76 -26.57
C LYS A 377 -34.63 -2.56 -25.87
N ASP A 378 -34.98 -3.18 -24.73
CA ASP A 378 -34.10 -4.00 -23.92
C ASP A 378 -34.18 -5.48 -24.35
N TYR A 379 -32.98 -6.12 -24.52
CA TYR A 379 -32.81 -7.52 -24.85
C TYR A 379 -31.97 -8.22 -23.80
N ALA A 380 -32.29 -9.49 -23.49
CA ALA A 380 -31.53 -10.24 -22.51
C ALA A 380 -30.11 -10.56 -23.00
N LEU A 381 -29.13 -10.50 -22.10
CA LEU A 381 -27.77 -10.96 -22.38
C LEU A 381 -27.78 -12.46 -22.69
N MET A 382 -28.40 -13.23 -21.82
CA MET A 382 -28.60 -14.67 -21.88
C MET A 382 -29.86 -15.07 -21.12
N PHE A 383 -30.27 -16.33 -21.26
CA PHE A 383 -31.30 -16.96 -20.44
C PHE A 383 -30.71 -18.03 -19.52
N VAL A 384 -31.37 -18.17 -18.40
CA VAL A 384 -31.20 -19.25 -17.43
C VAL A 384 -32.47 -20.10 -17.47
N TYR A 385 -32.29 -21.39 -17.69
CA TYR A 385 -33.34 -22.42 -17.51
C TYR A 385 -33.08 -23.14 -16.20
N ASP A 386 -33.97 -23.00 -15.25
CA ASP A 386 -33.78 -23.42 -13.86
C ASP A 386 -34.68 -24.58 -13.48
N GLU A 387 -34.13 -25.82 -13.39
CA GLU A 387 -34.84 -27.00 -12.96
C GLU A 387 -34.66 -27.36 -11.47
N GLY A 388 -34.09 -26.43 -10.68
CA GLY A 388 -33.76 -26.67 -9.28
C GLY A 388 -32.31 -27.09 -9.11
N ASP A 389 -32.02 -28.36 -9.24
CA ASP A 389 -30.66 -28.92 -9.06
C ASP A 389 -29.79 -28.78 -10.30
N THR A 390 -30.39 -28.47 -11.47
CA THR A 390 -29.67 -28.28 -12.73
C THR A 390 -30.10 -26.97 -13.35
N ILE A 391 -29.11 -26.21 -13.83
CA ILE A 391 -29.28 -24.93 -14.51
C ILE A 391 -28.64 -25.01 -15.89
N ALA A 392 -29.37 -24.60 -16.93
CA ALA A 392 -28.80 -24.46 -18.26
C ALA A 392 -28.68 -22.99 -18.66
N LEU A 393 -27.52 -22.62 -19.23
CA LEU A 393 -27.31 -21.33 -19.89
C LEU A 393 -27.56 -21.47 -21.38
N CYS A 394 -28.38 -20.58 -21.96
CA CYS A 394 -28.67 -20.53 -23.39
C CYS A 394 -28.91 -19.11 -23.87
N ARG A 395 -28.77 -18.90 -25.19
CA ARG A 395 -29.07 -17.61 -25.81
C ARG A 395 -30.50 -17.52 -26.33
N SER A 396 -31.10 -18.66 -26.62
CA SER A 396 -32.47 -18.71 -27.14
C SER A 396 -33.20 -19.97 -26.64
N ILE A 397 -34.53 -19.92 -26.76
CA ILE A 397 -35.36 -21.09 -26.53
C ILE A 397 -35.05 -22.19 -27.58
N ASP A 398 -34.71 -21.80 -28.81
CA ASP A 398 -34.37 -22.75 -29.88
C ASP A 398 -33.06 -23.50 -29.56
N ASP A 399 -32.10 -22.87 -28.86
CA ASP A 399 -30.89 -23.53 -28.35
C ASP A 399 -31.24 -24.56 -27.27
N LEU A 400 -32.16 -24.17 -26.37
CA LEU A 400 -32.64 -25.06 -25.31
C LEU A 400 -33.39 -26.25 -25.92
N GLU A 401 -34.35 -26.01 -26.80
CA GLU A 401 -35.14 -27.07 -27.46
C GLU A 401 -34.27 -28.06 -28.25
N ARG A 402 -33.17 -27.61 -28.79
CA ARG A 402 -32.24 -28.44 -29.59
C ARG A 402 -31.35 -29.32 -28.73
N ARG A 403 -30.91 -28.82 -27.58
CA ARG A 403 -29.80 -29.41 -26.81
C ARG A 403 -30.19 -29.96 -25.44
N TRP A 404 -31.35 -29.52 -24.92
CA TRP A 404 -31.81 -30.01 -23.61
C TRP A 404 -32.47 -31.38 -23.75
N PRO A 405 -32.03 -32.37 -22.94
CA PRO A 405 -32.48 -33.76 -23.13
C PRO A 405 -33.86 -34.07 -22.57
N ARG A 406 -34.53 -33.10 -21.94
CA ARG A 406 -35.80 -33.30 -21.21
C ARG A 406 -36.90 -32.39 -21.77
N PRO A 407 -38.19 -32.67 -21.50
CA PRO A 407 -39.26 -31.72 -21.81
C PRO A 407 -39.04 -30.34 -21.18
N ILE A 408 -39.29 -29.29 -21.92
CA ILE A 408 -39.02 -27.91 -21.51
C ILE A 408 -40.30 -27.26 -20.97
N ASP A 409 -40.20 -26.72 -19.74
CA ASP A 409 -41.22 -25.85 -19.19
C ASP A 409 -40.79 -24.38 -19.41
N LYS A 410 -41.46 -23.68 -20.32
CA LYS A 410 -41.14 -22.29 -20.69
C LYS A 410 -41.23 -21.31 -19.51
N ALA A 411 -42.00 -21.64 -18.47
CA ALA A 411 -42.13 -20.82 -17.27
C ALA A 411 -40.83 -20.77 -16.44
N LYS A 412 -39.94 -21.74 -16.62
CA LYS A 412 -38.64 -21.84 -15.94
C LYS A 412 -37.51 -21.11 -16.67
N LEU A 413 -37.79 -20.56 -17.89
CA LEU A 413 -36.83 -19.81 -18.67
C LEU A 413 -36.95 -18.32 -18.32
N ARG A 414 -35.85 -17.73 -17.88
CA ARG A 414 -35.78 -16.30 -17.52
C ARG A 414 -34.46 -15.66 -17.92
N PRO A 415 -34.43 -14.34 -18.12
CA PRO A 415 -33.17 -13.64 -18.30
C PRO A 415 -32.22 -13.80 -17.12
N ILE A 416 -30.91 -13.94 -17.38
CA ILE A 416 -29.86 -14.03 -16.37
C ILE A 416 -29.74 -12.70 -15.61
N THR A 417 -29.48 -12.79 -14.30
CA THR A 417 -29.27 -11.62 -13.44
C THR A 417 -27.80 -11.28 -13.27
N TYR A 418 -27.51 -10.04 -12.84
CA TYR A 418 -26.13 -9.60 -12.59
C TYR A 418 -25.43 -10.48 -11.53
N ILE A 419 -26.14 -10.90 -10.48
CA ILE A 419 -25.53 -11.74 -9.45
C ILE A 419 -25.12 -13.12 -10.01
N GLU A 420 -25.93 -13.71 -10.89
CA GLU A 420 -25.63 -15.00 -11.51
C GLU A 420 -24.44 -14.90 -12.45
N VAL A 421 -24.40 -13.88 -13.30
CA VAL A 421 -23.26 -13.64 -14.20
C VAL A 421 -21.96 -13.50 -13.42
N PHE A 422 -21.93 -12.61 -12.44
CA PHE A 422 -20.69 -12.38 -11.68
C PHE A 422 -20.36 -13.53 -10.73
N TYR A 423 -21.33 -14.29 -10.25
CA TYR A 423 -21.07 -15.52 -9.51
C TYR A 423 -20.39 -16.59 -10.39
N ILE A 424 -20.91 -16.84 -11.59
CA ILE A 424 -20.32 -17.78 -12.54
C ILE A 424 -18.87 -17.37 -12.87
N ILE A 425 -18.66 -16.08 -13.15
CA ILE A 425 -17.31 -15.56 -13.39
C ILE A 425 -16.41 -15.80 -12.18
N ALA A 426 -16.88 -15.43 -10.97
CA ALA A 426 -16.10 -15.57 -9.75
C ALA A 426 -15.70 -17.02 -9.47
N GLU A 427 -16.61 -17.99 -9.67
CA GLU A 427 -16.32 -19.42 -9.55
C GLU A 427 -15.26 -19.87 -10.56
N VAL A 428 -15.41 -19.49 -11.83
CA VAL A 428 -14.46 -19.89 -12.89
C VAL A 428 -13.06 -19.36 -12.61
N ILE A 429 -12.93 -18.08 -12.22
CA ILE A 429 -11.61 -17.46 -12.00
C ILE A 429 -10.95 -17.85 -10.67
N SER A 430 -11.74 -18.34 -9.69
CA SER A 430 -11.24 -18.77 -8.39
C SER A 430 -10.96 -20.27 -8.30
N LEU A 431 -11.37 -21.03 -9.31
CA LEU A 431 -11.21 -22.50 -9.30
C LEU A 431 -9.74 -22.90 -9.15
N GLY A 432 -9.45 -23.70 -8.12
CA GLY A 432 -8.09 -24.17 -7.81
C GLY A 432 -7.15 -23.09 -7.28
N LYS A 433 -7.64 -21.89 -6.96
CA LYS A 433 -6.84 -20.81 -6.40
C LYS A 433 -6.76 -20.89 -4.89
N HIS A 434 -5.63 -20.43 -4.38
CA HIS A 434 -5.37 -20.23 -2.96
C HIS A 434 -5.20 -18.74 -2.68
N GLY A 435 -5.42 -18.37 -1.43
CA GLY A 435 -5.19 -17.02 -0.96
C GLY A 435 -4.46 -17.00 0.37
N MET A 436 -3.66 -15.95 0.56
CA MET A 436 -3.04 -15.65 1.85
C MET A 436 -3.97 -14.73 2.63
N VAL A 437 -4.46 -15.21 3.76
CA VAL A 437 -5.31 -14.46 4.70
C VAL A 437 -4.43 -13.88 5.80
N THR A 438 -4.47 -12.57 6.00
CA THR A 438 -3.65 -11.88 7.00
C THR A 438 -4.49 -10.89 7.80
N ARG A 439 -4.38 -10.93 9.13
CA ARG A 439 -4.91 -9.89 10.03
C ARG A 439 -3.76 -9.10 10.63
N TYR A 440 -3.86 -7.79 10.60
CA TYR A 440 -2.89 -6.89 11.23
C TYR A 440 -3.34 -6.49 12.64
N PRO A 441 -2.39 -6.36 13.61
CA PRO A 441 -0.94 -6.56 13.44
C PRO A 441 -0.55 -8.05 13.30
N VAL A 442 0.50 -8.32 12.51
CA VAL A 442 1.10 -9.66 12.45
C VAL A 442 2.00 -9.82 13.66
N ILE A 443 1.59 -10.61 14.63
CA ILE A 443 2.30 -10.80 15.91
C ILE A 443 2.89 -12.21 16.05
N GLU A 444 2.36 -13.17 15.30
CA GLU A 444 2.81 -14.56 15.31
C GLU A 444 2.52 -15.26 13.98
N GLN A 445 3.01 -16.48 13.81
CA GLN A 445 2.87 -17.25 12.57
C GLN A 445 1.40 -17.43 12.15
N GLY A 446 0.48 -17.60 13.09
CA GLY A 446 -0.95 -17.76 12.80
C GLY A 446 -1.67 -16.49 12.39
N SER A 447 -1.05 -15.30 12.52
CA SER A 447 -1.63 -14.03 12.06
C SER A 447 -1.72 -13.95 10.53
N SER A 448 -1.02 -14.84 9.82
CA SER A 448 -1.11 -15.01 8.37
C SER A 448 -1.13 -16.50 8.04
N TYR A 449 -2.05 -16.93 7.18
CA TYR A 449 -2.13 -18.32 6.75
C TYR A 449 -2.65 -18.44 5.32
N VAL A 450 -2.36 -19.56 4.67
CA VAL A 450 -2.83 -19.89 3.33
C VAL A 450 -4.12 -20.68 3.43
N ALA A 451 -5.06 -20.44 2.50
CA ALA A 451 -6.32 -21.17 2.41
C ALA A 451 -6.78 -21.38 0.97
N LYS A 452 -7.57 -22.43 0.72
CA LYS A 452 -8.27 -22.66 -0.54
C LYS A 452 -9.38 -21.64 -0.70
N LEU A 453 -9.46 -21.01 -1.87
CA LEU A 453 -10.44 -19.96 -2.15
C LEU A 453 -11.77 -20.57 -2.62
N HIS A 454 -12.87 -20.20 -1.97
CA HIS A 454 -14.23 -20.50 -2.37
C HIS A 454 -15.06 -19.22 -2.45
N VAL A 455 -16.11 -19.23 -3.29
CA VAL A 455 -16.98 -18.09 -3.49
C VAL A 455 -18.35 -18.32 -2.86
N VAL A 456 -18.90 -17.28 -2.25
CA VAL A 456 -20.28 -17.27 -1.76
C VAL A 456 -21.05 -16.11 -2.36
N SER A 457 -22.28 -16.35 -2.79
CA SER A 457 -23.15 -15.32 -3.39
C SER A 457 -24.19 -14.77 -2.43
N THR A 458 -25.07 -15.65 -1.94
CA THR A 458 -26.18 -15.32 -1.05
C THR A 458 -26.21 -16.24 0.15
N THR A 459 -26.98 -15.87 1.16
CA THR A 459 -27.28 -16.71 2.32
C THR A 459 -28.80 -16.95 2.38
N PRO A 460 -29.29 -18.17 2.11
CA PRO A 460 -28.55 -19.35 1.70
C PRO A 460 -28.10 -19.32 0.22
N GLY A 461 -27.09 -20.11 -0.13
CA GLY A 461 -26.78 -20.51 -1.49
C GLY A 461 -27.33 -21.90 -1.79
N ARG A 462 -27.38 -22.30 -3.05
CA ARG A 462 -27.75 -23.68 -3.45
C ARG A 462 -26.67 -24.33 -4.31
N MET A 463 -26.50 -25.62 -4.17
CA MET A 463 -25.65 -26.42 -5.04
C MET A 463 -26.42 -26.78 -6.30
N VAL A 464 -25.85 -26.47 -7.46
CA VAL A 464 -26.47 -26.79 -8.76
C VAL A 464 -25.43 -27.32 -9.74
N GLU A 465 -25.88 -28.13 -10.68
CA GLU A 465 -25.14 -28.53 -11.86
C GLU A 465 -25.39 -27.50 -12.96
N LEU A 466 -24.34 -26.77 -13.39
CA LEU A 466 -24.42 -25.78 -14.46
C LEU A 466 -24.05 -26.41 -15.79
N VAL A 467 -24.98 -26.39 -16.74
CA VAL A 467 -24.80 -26.85 -18.12
C VAL A 467 -24.74 -25.64 -19.04
N ASP A 468 -23.59 -25.42 -19.70
CA ASP A 468 -23.45 -24.38 -20.70
C ASP A 468 -23.81 -24.92 -22.10
N LEU A 469 -25.00 -24.60 -22.57
CA LEU A 469 -25.44 -25.02 -23.90
C LEU A 469 -24.74 -24.29 -25.05
N LEU A 470 -23.96 -23.24 -24.76
CA LEU A 470 -23.13 -22.54 -25.77
C LEU A 470 -21.80 -23.22 -25.98
N ALA A 471 -21.33 -23.94 -24.96
CA ALA A 471 -20.08 -24.69 -24.98
C ALA A 471 -20.31 -26.16 -24.64
N PRO A 472 -21.06 -26.91 -25.48
CA PRO A 472 -21.53 -28.27 -25.17
C PRO A 472 -20.42 -29.31 -25.04
N ASP A 473 -19.22 -29.00 -25.51
CA ASP A 473 -18.04 -29.87 -25.40
C ASP A 473 -17.41 -29.85 -24.02
N TYR A 474 -17.82 -28.90 -23.15
CA TYR A 474 -17.38 -28.84 -21.76
C TYR A 474 -18.34 -29.62 -20.85
N PRO A 475 -17.81 -30.40 -19.91
CA PRO A 475 -18.66 -31.11 -18.96
C PRO A 475 -19.40 -30.11 -18.05
N PRO A 476 -20.57 -30.48 -17.53
CA PRO A 476 -21.29 -29.69 -16.55
C PRO A 476 -20.41 -29.37 -15.33
N SER A 477 -20.56 -28.17 -14.81
CA SER A 477 -19.78 -27.69 -13.66
C SER A 477 -20.64 -27.63 -12.39
N ILE A 478 -20.11 -28.12 -11.29
CA ILE A 478 -20.80 -28.03 -9.99
C ILE A 478 -20.58 -26.65 -9.38
N MET A 479 -21.66 -25.91 -9.22
CA MET A 479 -21.70 -24.59 -8.58
C MET A 479 -22.20 -24.75 -7.14
N ARG A 480 -21.30 -24.58 -6.15
CA ARG A 480 -21.62 -24.91 -4.74
C ARG A 480 -22.57 -23.91 -4.08
N ASN A 481 -22.45 -22.63 -4.42
CA ASN A 481 -23.18 -21.54 -3.77
C ASN A 481 -23.90 -20.65 -4.79
N TYR A 482 -24.59 -21.28 -5.75
CA TYR A 482 -25.37 -20.56 -6.75
C TYR A 482 -26.41 -19.65 -6.08
N PRO A 483 -26.57 -18.39 -6.53
CA PRO A 483 -27.39 -17.42 -5.84
C PRO A 483 -28.87 -17.79 -5.80
N VAL A 484 -29.48 -17.58 -4.64
CA VAL A 484 -30.93 -17.63 -4.47
C VAL A 484 -31.49 -16.24 -4.66
N ILE A 485 -32.28 -16.05 -5.72
CA ILE A 485 -32.84 -14.74 -6.05
C ILE A 485 -33.73 -14.23 -4.92
N GLY A 486 -33.47 -13.03 -4.41
CA GLY A 486 -34.20 -12.43 -3.30
C GLY A 486 -33.60 -12.70 -1.91
N ALA A 487 -32.63 -13.61 -1.80
CA ALA A 487 -31.90 -13.82 -0.55
C ALA A 487 -30.86 -12.72 -0.29
N SER A 488 -30.36 -12.65 0.95
CA SER A 488 -29.36 -11.66 1.36
C SER A 488 -27.99 -11.96 0.71
N TYR A 489 -27.34 -10.93 0.21
CA TYR A 489 -25.99 -11.06 -0.36
C TYR A 489 -24.93 -11.16 0.72
N MET A 490 -23.91 -11.99 0.47
CA MET A 490 -22.77 -12.13 1.35
C MET A 490 -21.59 -11.29 0.83
N ASP A 491 -21.31 -10.17 1.49
CA ASP A 491 -20.21 -9.23 1.14
C ASP A 491 -19.10 -9.25 2.21
N ALA A 492 -18.80 -10.43 2.74
CA ALA A 492 -17.82 -10.66 3.80
C ALA A 492 -16.88 -11.81 3.44
N MET A 493 -15.93 -12.09 4.31
CA MET A 493 -15.05 -13.24 4.24
C MET A 493 -15.33 -14.16 5.43
N MET A 494 -15.62 -15.41 5.17
CA MET A 494 -15.82 -16.43 6.20
C MET A 494 -14.48 -17.11 6.48
N VAL A 495 -13.98 -16.90 7.69
CA VAL A 495 -12.77 -17.55 8.20
C VAL A 495 -13.20 -18.76 9.03
N HIS A 496 -12.51 -19.89 8.88
CA HIS A 496 -12.81 -21.07 9.69
C HIS A 496 -12.55 -20.78 11.18
N PRO A 497 -13.44 -21.19 12.12
CA PRO A 497 -13.29 -20.90 13.55
C PRO A 497 -11.94 -21.31 14.15
N SER A 498 -11.33 -22.41 13.66
CA SER A 498 -10.01 -22.87 14.14
C SER A 498 -8.86 -21.88 13.85
N LYS A 499 -9.03 -20.96 12.91
CA LYS A 499 -8.01 -19.95 12.56
C LYS A 499 -8.19 -18.64 13.32
N LEU A 500 -9.38 -18.40 13.89
CA LEU A 500 -9.75 -17.11 14.47
C LEU A 500 -8.85 -16.71 15.64
N ALA A 501 -8.56 -17.64 16.55
CA ALA A 501 -7.69 -17.38 17.71
C ALA A 501 -6.25 -17.03 17.29
N ALA A 502 -5.70 -17.76 16.31
CA ALA A 502 -4.34 -17.50 15.79
C ALA A 502 -4.25 -16.15 15.02
N LEU A 503 -5.34 -15.75 14.36
CA LEU A 503 -5.46 -14.41 13.79
C LEU A 503 -5.58 -13.32 14.88
N GLY A 504 -5.87 -13.68 16.12
CA GLY A 504 -6.21 -12.73 17.18
C GLY A 504 -7.45 -11.92 16.86
N GLY A 505 -8.39 -12.51 16.08
CA GLY A 505 -9.57 -11.82 15.55
C GLY A 505 -10.86 -12.27 16.25
N ASP A 506 -11.89 -11.43 16.12
CA ASP A 506 -13.25 -11.74 16.52
C ASP A 506 -14.26 -11.22 15.46
N HIS A 507 -15.54 -11.46 15.68
CA HIS A 507 -16.60 -11.10 14.74
C HIS A 507 -17.31 -9.77 15.10
N ASP A 508 -16.58 -8.83 15.67
CA ASP A 508 -17.06 -7.48 16.04
C ASP A 508 -16.89 -6.43 14.92
N GLY A 509 -16.49 -6.84 13.73
CA GLY A 509 -16.20 -5.98 12.59
C GLY A 509 -14.73 -6.00 12.17
N ASP A 510 -13.96 -6.92 12.72
CA ASP A 510 -12.56 -7.16 12.33
C ASP A 510 -12.43 -7.40 10.83
N LYS A 511 -11.28 -7.00 10.29
CA LYS A 511 -10.98 -7.09 8.86
C LYS A 511 -9.67 -7.84 8.64
N CYS A 512 -9.71 -8.81 7.74
CA CYS A 512 -8.53 -9.47 7.21
C CYS A 512 -8.27 -9.07 5.76
N SER A 513 -7.00 -9.02 5.39
CA SER A 513 -6.58 -8.94 4.00
C SER A 513 -6.59 -10.33 3.38
N LEU A 514 -6.93 -10.40 2.11
CA LEU A 514 -6.82 -11.60 1.30
C LEU A 514 -6.01 -11.24 0.05
N GLU A 515 -4.93 -11.97 -0.20
CA GLU A 515 -4.12 -11.91 -1.41
C GLU A 515 -4.29 -13.21 -2.17
N VAL A 516 -4.78 -13.14 -3.42
CA VAL A 516 -5.00 -14.35 -4.22
C VAL A 516 -3.76 -14.68 -5.04
N LEU A 517 -3.33 -15.94 -4.99
CA LEU A 517 -2.15 -16.42 -5.68
C LEU A 517 -2.47 -16.74 -7.14
N MET A 518 -1.68 -16.17 -8.07
CA MET A 518 -2.01 -16.18 -9.48
C MET A 518 -1.32 -17.29 -10.28
N THR A 519 -0.05 -17.56 -9.98
CA THR A 519 0.73 -18.55 -10.75
C THR A 519 0.37 -19.99 -10.34
N GLN A 520 0.54 -20.93 -11.26
CA GLN A 520 0.27 -22.34 -10.97
C GLN A 520 1.24 -22.87 -9.91
N GLU A 521 2.52 -22.51 -10.04
CA GLU A 521 3.57 -22.93 -9.10
C GLU A 521 3.27 -22.50 -7.66
N ALA A 522 2.81 -21.24 -7.47
CA ALA A 522 2.44 -20.74 -6.14
C ALA A 522 1.22 -21.48 -5.57
N ASN A 523 0.24 -21.80 -6.41
CA ASN A 523 -0.92 -22.58 -5.96
C ASN A 523 -0.56 -24.04 -5.63
N ASP A 524 0.34 -24.65 -6.40
CA ASP A 524 0.84 -26.01 -6.13
C ASP A 524 1.67 -26.07 -4.84
N GLU A 525 2.51 -25.07 -4.61
CA GLU A 525 3.26 -24.91 -3.35
C GLU A 525 2.32 -24.78 -2.15
N CYS A 526 1.28 -23.98 -2.28
CA CYS A 526 0.27 -23.81 -1.22
C CYS A 526 -0.53 -25.07 -0.97
N ALA A 527 -0.92 -25.80 -2.01
CA ALA A 527 -1.59 -27.09 -1.86
C ALA A 527 -0.69 -28.08 -1.11
N ALA A 528 0.59 -28.19 -1.50
CA ALA A 528 1.55 -29.05 -0.82
C ALA A 528 1.81 -28.62 0.65
N TYR A 529 1.83 -27.31 0.92
CA TYR A 529 1.93 -26.79 2.29
C TYR A 529 0.70 -27.18 3.13
N LEU A 530 -0.52 -27.00 2.61
CA LEU A 530 -1.75 -27.33 3.31
C LEU A 530 -1.88 -28.83 3.61
N ASP A 531 -1.38 -29.68 2.73
CA ASP A 531 -1.34 -31.14 2.93
C ASP A 531 -0.23 -31.60 3.91
N SER A 532 0.64 -30.69 4.33
CA SER A 532 1.74 -30.99 5.26
C SER A 532 1.36 -30.68 6.72
N PRO A 533 1.97 -31.40 7.71
CA PRO A 533 1.77 -31.06 9.13
C PRO A 533 2.19 -29.63 9.49
N ARG A 534 3.04 -28.98 8.68
CA ARG A 534 3.52 -27.61 8.89
C ARG A 534 2.40 -26.56 8.80
N SER A 535 1.28 -26.88 8.16
CA SER A 535 0.10 -26.02 8.10
C SER A 535 -0.65 -25.91 9.43
N VAL A 536 -0.40 -26.82 10.37
CA VAL A 536 -1.07 -26.90 11.67
C VAL A 536 -0.13 -26.89 12.86
N ILE A 537 1.16 -27.25 12.67
CA ILE A 537 2.16 -27.36 13.74
C ILE A 537 3.37 -26.48 13.37
N ASN A 538 3.76 -25.57 14.27
CA ASN A 538 4.95 -24.74 14.09
C ASN A 538 6.26 -25.47 14.41
N THR A 539 7.39 -24.78 14.25
CA THR A 539 8.73 -25.31 14.54
C THR A 539 8.92 -25.72 16.01
N ASP A 540 8.16 -25.13 16.91
CA ASP A 540 8.19 -25.44 18.36
C ASP A 540 7.26 -26.60 18.75
N LEU A 541 6.72 -27.29 17.75
CA LEU A 541 5.75 -28.40 17.91
C LEU A 541 4.45 -27.98 18.60
N ARG A 542 4.08 -26.70 18.46
CA ARG A 542 2.79 -26.16 18.94
C ARG A 542 1.82 -26.01 17.79
N PHE A 543 0.54 -26.14 18.07
CA PHE A 543 -0.49 -25.88 17.08
C PHE A 543 -0.50 -24.39 16.70
N ILE A 544 -0.38 -24.10 15.39
CA ILE A 544 -0.52 -22.75 14.81
C ILE A 544 -1.98 -22.28 14.89
N THR A 545 -2.91 -23.22 14.73
CA THR A 545 -4.32 -22.98 14.97
C THR A 545 -4.48 -22.80 16.47
N GLY A 546 -4.64 -21.56 16.92
CA GLY A 546 -4.80 -21.26 18.33
C GLY A 546 -5.89 -22.15 18.92
N GLY A 547 -5.45 -23.09 19.74
CA GLY A 547 -6.37 -23.98 20.39
C GLY A 547 -7.23 -23.17 21.34
N SER A 548 -8.48 -22.94 21.01
CA SER A 548 -9.40 -22.88 22.11
C SER A 548 -9.37 -24.29 22.69
N ASN A 549 -8.88 -24.43 23.91
CA ASN A 549 -8.92 -25.68 24.66
C ASN A 549 -10.32 -26.33 24.55
N TYR A 550 -11.34 -25.51 24.44
CA TYR A 550 -12.73 -25.89 24.20
C TYR A 550 -12.94 -26.69 22.90
N LEU A 551 -12.31 -26.31 21.76
CA LEU A 551 -12.45 -27.08 20.51
C LEU A 551 -11.70 -28.40 20.59
N ILE A 552 -10.55 -28.44 21.24
CA ILE A 552 -9.78 -29.66 21.49
C ILE A 552 -10.58 -30.58 22.44
N ASP A 553 -11.12 -30.03 23.50
CA ASP A 553 -11.95 -30.78 24.47
C ASP A 553 -13.24 -31.32 23.83
N LEU A 554 -13.87 -30.50 22.94
CA LEU A 554 -15.02 -30.92 22.18
C LEU A 554 -14.69 -32.07 21.21
N MET A 555 -13.57 -31.93 20.46
CA MET A 555 -13.11 -32.98 19.55
C MET A 555 -12.76 -34.27 20.30
N ILE A 556 -12.05 -34.17 21.43
CA ILE A 556 -11.75 -35.32 22.28
C ILE A 556 -13.05 -35.94 22.82
N SER A 557 -14.00 -35.12 23.27
CA SER A 557 -15.31 -35.58 23.74
C SER A 557 -16.09 -36.33 22.66
N VAL A 558 -16.14 -35.78 21.44
CA VAL A 558 -16.82 -36.42 20.30
C VAL A 558 -16.12 -37.71 19.87
N LEU A 559 -14.79 -37.74 19.85
CA LEU A 559 -14.01 -38.94 19.49
C LEU A 559 -14.03 -40.00 20.58
N SER A 560 -14.25 -39.65 21.84
CA SER A 560 -14.33 -40.58 22.98
C SER A 560 -15.76 -41.03 23.30
N ALA A 561 -16.76 -40.36 22.73
CA ALA A 561 -18.16 -40.75 22.82
C ALA A 561 -18.43 -41.91 21.84
N ARG A 562 -18.22 -43.16 22.30
CA ARG A 562 -18.64 -44.39 21.62
C ARG A 562 -19.95 -44.85 22.15
#